data_93aaaed9baa416adf194f5c83f0a210c
#
_entry.id   93aaaed9baa416adf194f5c83f0a210c
#
_cell.length_a   1.000
_cell.length_b   1.000
_cell.length_c   1.000
_cell.angle_alpha   90.00
_cell.angle_beta   90.00
_cell.angle_gamma   90.00
#
_symmetry.space_group_name_H-M   'P 1'
#
loop_
_entity.id
_entity.type
_entity.pdbx_description
1 polymer ?
#
loop_
_entity_poly.entity_id
_entity_poly.type
_entity_poly.pdbx_seq_one_letter_code
_entity_poly.pdbx_strand_id
1 'polypeptide(L)'
;EIRLSLVGSEMCIRDRSYLNAFNTGFHYAFGVAIVALVFSLVVFLANKKKLPDPKVAAASRTTPSKAEIQQDAREIKQRLYALFAVFAIVIFFWFSFHQNGLTLTLFAQDYTRLEIFGMPITAEIFQSANPFCVVFLTPVIIAVFAWLRNRGKEPSTPMKIAIGMGIAAFAYVLMVFGSLGLPKLAEVQAQGGLSFAERVTPWLLVATYLILTIAELFISPLGLSFVSKVAPQKLLSLIHISE
;
A
#
# COMPACT_ATOMS: atom_id res chain seq x y z
N GLU A 1 28.64 35.95 27.03
CA GLU A 1 28.99 34.50 27.03
C GLU A 1 27.93 33.64 27.77
N ILE A 2 27.38 34.08 28.90
CA ILE A 2 26.38 33.35 29.68
C ILE A 2 25.05 33.09 28.90
N ARG A 3 24.60 34.05 28.06
CA ARG A 3 23.37 33.88 27.25
C ARG A 3 23.49 32.83 26.14
N LEU A 4 24.67 32.69 25.53
CA LEU A 4 24.93 31.69 24.49
C LEU A 4 24.98 30.26 25.06
N SER A 5 25.47 30.07 26.27
CA SER A 5 25.51 28.76 26.94
C SER A 5 24.09 28.28 27.37
N LEU A 6 23.22 29.22 27.81
CA LEU A 6 21.84 28.94 28.18
C LEU A 6 20.98 28.52 26.96
N VAL A 7 21.14 29.23 25.85
CA VAL A 7 20.44 28.88 24.59
C VAL A 7 20.86 27.50 24.07
N GLY A 8 22.16 27.18 24.17
CA GLY A 8 22.66 25.85 23.82
C GLY A 8 22.10 24.72 24.70
N SER A 9 22.03 24.98 26.03
CA SER A 9 21.48 23.99 26.97
C SER A 9 20.00 23.77 26.83
N GLU A 10 19.20 24.81 26.59
CA GLU A 10 17.75 24.69 26.34
C GLU A 10 17.45 23.95 25.01
N MET A 11 18.27 24.19 23.98
CA MET A 11 18.15 23.48 22.71
C MET A 11 18.47 21.99 22.89
N CYS A 12 19.52 21.63 23.63
CA CYS A 12 19.87 20.24 23.95
C CYS A 12 18.79 19.55 24.80
N ILE A 13 18.16 20.24 25.75
CA ILE A 13 17.11 19.70 26.61
C ILE A 13 15.83 19.44 25.76
N ARG A 14 15.48 20.37 24.88
CA ARG A 14 14.33 20.24 23.97
C ARG A 14 14.53 19.10 22.97
N ASP A 15 15.72 18.96 22.40
CA ASP A 15 16.05 17.84 21.51
C ASP A 15 15.98 16.49 22.23
N ARG A 16 16.48 16.43 23.47
CA ARG A 16 16.43 15.20 24.27
C ARG A 16 14.99 14.83 24.65
N SER A 17 14.15 15.79 25.01
CA SER A 17 12.72 15.53 25.32
C SER A 17 11.97 15.07 24.06
N TYR A 18 12.26 15.66 22.92
CA TYR A 18 11.70 15.26 21.63
C TYR A 18 12.12 13.82 21.26
N LEU A 19 13.40 13.49 21.34
CA LEU A 19 13.91 12.15 21.10
C LEU A 19 13.30 11.10 22.04
N ASN A 20 13.13 11.45 23.32
CA ASN A 20 12.47 10.56 24.28
C ASN A 20 10.99 10.35 23.95
N ALA A 21 10.27 11.40 23.59
CA ALA A 21 8.86 11.30 23.18
C ALA A 21 8.71 10.46 21.90
N PHE A 22 9.62 10.66 20.94
CA PHE A 22 9.67 9.92 19.70
C PHE A 22 9.95 8.41 19.94
N ASN A 23 10.96 8.10 20.75
CA ASN A 23 11.30 6.73 21.15
C ASN A 23 10.13 6.05 21.88
N THR A 24 9.48 6.75 22.82
CA THR A 24 8.30 6.25 23.51
C THR A 24 7.15 6.01 22.53
N GLY A 25 6.95 6.89 21.56
CA GLY A 25 5.95 6.75 20.50
C GLY A 25 6.16 5.47 19.67
N PHE A 26 7.41 5.13 19.32
CA PHE A 26 7.70 3.87 18.63
C PHE A 26 7.36 2.64 19.47
N HIS A 27 7.66 2.64 20.76
CA HIS A 27 7.33 1.52 21.65
C HIS A 27 5.83 1.28 21.71
N TYR A 28 5.02 2.36 21.80
CA TYR A 28 3.57 2.24 21.74
C TYR A 28 3.07 1.75 20.38
N ALA A 29 3.63 2.25 19.27
CA ALA A 29 3.27 1.83 17.93
C ALA A 29 3.54 0.33 17.71
N PHE A 30 4.72 -0.15 18.11
CA PHE A 30 5.03 -1.58 18.07
C PHE A 30 4.14 -2.40 19.03
N GLY A 31 3.82 -1.87 20.21
CA GLY A 31 2.88 -2.50 21.13
C GLY A 31 1.50 -2.69 20.52
N VAL A 32 0.95 -1.68 19.87
CA VAL A 32 -0.33 -1.76 19.14
C VAL A 32 -0.26 -2.78 18.01
N ALA A 33 0.84 -2.81 17.24
CA ALA A 33 1.04 -3.79 16.18
C ALA A 33 1.07 -5.23 16.71
N ILE A 34 1.75 -5.47 17.82
CA ILE A 34 1.79 -6.79 18.49
C ILE A 34 0.39 -7.22 18.91
N VAL A 35 -0.37 -6.33 19.55
CA VAL A 35 -1.75 -6.63 19.98
C VAL A 35 -2.62 -6.97 18.76
N ALA A 36 -2.53 -6.21 17.68
CA ALA A 36 -3.27 -6.47 16.45
C ALA A 36 -2.91 -7.83 15.81
N LEU A 37 -1.62 -8.18 15.80
CA LEU A 37 -1.15 -9.48 15.28
C LEU A 37 -1.63 -10.64 16.16
N VAL A 38 -1.56 -10.52 17.48
CA VAL A 38 -2.07 -11.53 18.41
C VAL A 38 -3.58 -11.70 18.23
N PHE A 39 -4.33 -10.61 18.11
CA PHE A 39 -5.77 -10.67 17.85
C PHE A 39 -6.07 -11.36 16.52
N SER A 40 -5.34 -11.02 15.46
CA SER A 40 -5.46 -11.67 14.14
C SER A 40 -5.18 -13.17 14.23
N LEU A 41 -4.12 -13.57 14.94
CA LEU A 41 -3.76 -14.97 15.16
C LEU A 41 -4.87 -15.73 15.92
N VAL A 42 -5.42 -15.13 16.97
CA VAL A 42 -6.54 -15.73 17.73
C VAL A 42 -7.77 -15.93 16.85
N VAL A 43 -8.15 -14.90 16.06
CA VAL A 43 -9.26 -15.02 15.10
C VAL A 43 -9.01 -16.10 14.06
N PHE A 44 -7.79 -16.19 13.54
CA PHE A 44 -7.41 -17.25 12.60
C PHE A 44 -7.52 -18.64 13.22
N LEU A 45 -6.93 -18.85 14.39
CA LEU A 45 -6.95 -20.14 15.08
C LEU A 45 -8.38 -20.55 15.45
N ALA A 46 -9.23 -19.62 15.91
CA ALA A 46 -10.62 -19.88 16.23
C ALA A 46 -11.45 -20.31 15.00
N ASN A 47 -11.11 -19.80 13.81
CA ASN A 47 -11.81 -20.09 12.57
C ASN A 47 -11.08 -21.10 11.67
N LYS A 48 -9.93 -21.63 12.08
CA LYS A 48 -9.12 -22.58 11.28
C LYS A 48 -9.94 -23.78 10.75
N LYS A 49 -10.87 -24.30 11.57
CA LYS A 49 -11.74 -25.43 11.18
C LYS A 49 -12.76 -25.09 10.08
N LYS A 50 -13.04 -23.79 9.83
CA LYS A 50 -13.95 -23.33 8.78
C LYS A 50 -13.23 -23.13 7.43
N LEU A 51 -11.90 -23.12 7.44
CA LEU A 51 -11.10 -23.00 6.21
C LEU A 51 -11.07 -24.33 5.49
N PRO A 52 -11.29 -24.36 4.16
CA PRO A 52 -11.23 -25.59 3.38
C PRO A 52 -9.81 -26.18 3.44
N ASP A 53 -9.73 -27.47 3.79
CA ASP A 53 -8.45 -28.17 3.90
C ASP A 53 -7.87 -28.39 2.48
N PRO A 54 -6.70 -27.85 2.14
CA PRO A 54 -6.12 -27.98 0.80
C PRO A 54 -5.84 -29.46 0.43
N LYS A 55 -5.67 -30.35 1.41
CA LYS A 55 -5.47 -31.78 1.19
C LYS A 55 -6.73 -32.48 0.66
N VAL A 56 -7.92 -32.04 1.08
CA VAL A 56 -9.20 -32.62 0.61
C VAL A 56 -9.48 -32.16 -0.83
N ALA A 57 -9.13 -30.94 -1.18
CA ALA A 57 -9.26 -30.43 -2.56
C ALA A 57 -8.26 -31.09 -3.54
N ALA A 58 -7.12 -31.56 -3.07
CA ALA A 58 -6.12 -32.27 -3.89
C ALA A 58 -6.45 -33.75 -4.10
N ALA A 59 -7.11 -34.40 -3.13
CA ALA A 59 -7.43 -35.83 -3.17
C ALA A 59 -8.57 -36.23 -4.14
N SER A 60 -9.36 -35.24 -4.62
CA SER A 60 -10.48 -35.50 -5.55
C SER A 60 -10.09 -35.42 -7.04
N ARG A 61 -8.80 -35.43 -7.38
CA ARG A 61 -8.30 -35.28 -8.76
C ARG A 61 -7.77 -36.60 -9.30
N THR A 62 -8.38 -37.07 -10.38
CA THR A 62 -7.95 -38.22 -11.17
C THR A 62 -6.56 -38.00 -11.77
N THR A 63 -5.74 -39.06 -11.80
CA THR A 63 -4.39 -39.07 -12.41
C THR A 63 -4.48 -38.81 -13.93
N PRO A 64 -3.80 -37.81 -14.48
CA PRO A 64 -3.88 -37.49 -15.90
C PRO A 64 -3.17 -38.47 -16.81
N SER A 65 -3.71 -38.70 -18.01
CA SER A 65 -3.13 -39.53 -19.07
C SER A 65 -1.89 -38.91 -19.70
N LYS A 66 -1.00 -39.73 -20.30
CA LYS A 66 0.24 -39.24 -20.97
C LYS A 66 0.03 -38.23 -22.09
N ALA A 67 -1.10 -38.27 -22.80
CA ALA A 67 -1.45 -37.31 -23.85
C ALA A 67 -1.85 -35.93 -23.26
N GLU A 68 -2.51 -35.92 -22.10
CA GLU A 68 -2.86 -34.70 -21.36
C GLU A 68 -1.59 -34.01 -20.82
N ILE A 69 -0.54 -34.75 -20.47
CA ILE A 69 0.72 -34.19 -19.97
C ILE A 69 1.47 -33.34 -21.03
N GLN A 70 1.37 -33.66 -22.32
CA GLN A 70 2.03 -32.87 -23.38
C GLN A 70 1.23 -31.63 -23.78
N GLN A 71 -0.10 -31.66 -23.76
CA GLN A 71 -0.93 -30.46 -23.90
C GLN A 71 -0.78 -29.54 -22.68
N ASP A 72 -0.70 -30.10 -21.48
CA ASP A 72 -0.40 -29.37 -20.23
C ASP A 72 0.91 -28.58 -20.29
N ALA A 73 1.97 -29.10 -20.95
CA ALA A 73 3.26 -28.41 -20.99
C ALA A 73 3.22 -27.09 -21.78
N ARG A 74 2.45 -27.01 -22.87
CA ARG A 74 2.24 -25.76 -23.62
C ARG A 74 1.37 -24.76 -22.86
N GLU A 75 0.29 -25.23 -22.27
CA GLU A 75 -0.59 -24.40 -21.44
C GLU A 75 0.14 -23.89 -20.19
N ILE A 76 0.92 -24.73 -19.52
CA ILE A 76 1.77 -24.34 -18.39
C ILE A 76 2.74 -23.23 -18.78
N LYS A 77 3.38 -23.36 -19.95
CA LYS A 77 4.32 -22.34 -20.45
C LYS A 77 3.62 -21.00 -20.73
N GLN A 78 2.44 -21.03 -21.36
CA GLN A 78 1.66 -19.81 -21.62
C GLN A 78 1.18 -19.16 -20.29
N ARG A 79 0.73 -19.97 -19.34
CA ARG A 79 0.31 -19.50 -18.00
C ARG A 79 1.48 -18.87 -17.24
N LEU A 80 2.68 -19.47 -17.32
CA LEU A 80 3.90 -18.91 -16.73
C LEU A 80 4.28 -17.56 -17.35
N TYR A 81 4.25 -17.45 -18.69
CA TYR A 81 4.51 -16.15 -19.33
C TYR A 81 3.50 -15.08 -18.93
N ALA A 82 2.21 -15.42 -18.88
CA ALA A 82 1.18 -14.49 -18.40
C ALA A 82 1.43 -14.08 -16.94
N LEU A 83 1.82 -15.03 -16.08
CA LEU A 83 2.15 -14.76 -14.68
C LEU A 83 3.37 -13.83 -14.57
N PHE A 84 4.46 -14.09 -15.28
CA PHE A 84 5.64 -13.23 -15.28
C PHE A 84 5.36 -11.85 -15.84
N ALA A 85 4.55 -11.74 -16.91
CA ALA A 85 4.13 -10.44 -17.45
C ALA A 85 3.35 -9.63 -16.42
N VAL A 86 2.40 -10.26 -15.71
CA VAL A 86 1.65 -9.59 -14.63
C VAL A 86 2.56 -9.19 -13.48
N PHE A 87 3.49 -10.05 -13.05
CA PHE A 87 4.46 -9.69 -12.03
C PHE A 87 5.33 -8.50 -12.42
N ALA A 88 5.84 -8.48 -13.67
CA ALA A 88 6.61 -7.35 -14.16
C ALA A 88 5.82 -6.04 -14.07
N ILE A 89 4.55 -6.06 -14.45
CA ILE A 89 3.66 -4.90 -14.34
C ILE A 89 3.43 -4.49 -12.88
N VAL A 90 3.16 -5.47 -12.00
CA VAL A 90 2.88 -5.23 -10.58
C VAL A 90 4.11 -4.69 -9.84
N ILE A 91 5.35 -5.07 -10.26
CA ILE A 91 6.59 -4.50 -9.71
C ILE A 91 6.63 -2.98 -9.93
N PHE A 92 6.30 -2.49 -11.14
CA PHE A 92 6.25 -1.05 -11.41
C PHE A 92 5.17 -0.34 -10.60
N PHE A 93 4.01 -0.99 -10.38
CA PHE A 93 2.99 -0.45 -9.48
C PHE A 93 3.52 -0.28 -8.06
N TRP A 94 4.10 -1.33 -7.47
CA TRP A 94 4.61 -1.27 -6.11
C TRP A 94 5.78 -0.31 -5.97
N PHE A 95 6.65 -0.22 -6.96
CA PHE A 95 7.72 0.78 -7.00
C PHE A 95 7.15 2.20 -6.92
N SER A 96 6.14 2.51 -7.75
CA SER A 96 5.47 3.81 -7.73
C SER A 96 4.68 4.02 -6.44
N PHE A 97 3.96 3.00 -5.97
CA PHE A 97 3.14 3.08 -4.77
C PHE A 97 3.98 3.39 -3.52
N HIS A 98 5.15 2.79 -3.37
CA HIS A 98 6.03 3.04 -2.22
C HIS A 98 6.61 4.46 -2.18
N GLN A 99 6.49 5.24 -3.26
CA GLN A 99 6.83 6.66 -3.23
C GLN A 99 5.92 7.47 -2.29
N ASN A 100 4.75 6.94 -1.92
CA ASN A 100 3.87 7.58 -0.94
C ASN A 100 4.55 7.74 0.43
N GLY A 101 5.34 6.75 0.85
CA GLY A 101 6.07 6.77 2.12
C GLY A 101 7.32 7.64 2.14
N LEU A 102 7.92 7.92 1.00
CA LEU A 102 9.14 8.71 0.90
C LEU A 102 8.89 10.07 0.25
N THR A 103 8.59 10.06 -1.04
CA THR A 103 8.49 11.30 -1.82
C THR A 103 7.33 12.19 -1.37
N LEU A 104 6.15 11.62 -1.10
CA LEU A 104 5.00 12.39 -0.65
C LEU A 104 5.18 12.92 0.79
N THR A 105 5.90 12.19 1.65
CA THR A 105 6.22 12.67 3.00
C THR A 105 7.19 13.85 2.96
N LEU A 106 8.24 13.79 2.12
CA LEU A 106 9.15 14.92 1.91
C LEU A 106 8.40 16.12 1.30
N PHE A 107 7.53 15.88 0.31
CA PHE A 107 6.68 16.93 -0.24
C PHE A 107 5.76 17.54 0.83
N ALA A 108 5.23 16.73 1.74
CA ALA A 108 4.43 17.23 2.86
C ALA A 108 5.22 18.16 3.77
N GLN A 109 6.46 17.80 4.10
CA GLN A 109 7.33 18.60 4.97
C GLN A 109 7.69 19.97 4.36
N ASP A 110 8.11 19.96 3.09
CA ASP A 110 8.70 21.14 2.46
C ASP A 110 7.64 22.05 1.83
N TYR A 111 6.57 21.49 1.25
CA TYR A 111 5.65 22.24 0.39
C TYR A 111 4.20 22.31 0.89
N THR A 112 3.81 21.50 1.90
CA THR A 112 2.41 21.44 2.32
C THR A 112 2.17 22.17 3.62
N ARG A 113 1.00 22.77 3.78
CA ARG A 113 0.54 23.31 5.06
C ARG A 113 0.29 22.16 6.01
N LEU A 114 1.06 22.09 7.10
CA LEU A 114 0.92 21.06 8.13
C LEU A 114 -0.15 21.45 9.17
N GLU A 115 -1.35 21.78 8.67
CA GLU A 115 -2.48 22.19 9.48
C GLU A 115 -3.78 21.70 8.83
N ILE A 116 -4.62 20.99 9.58
CA ILE A 116 -5.95 20.55 9.16
C ILE A 116 -6.95 20.98 10.24
N PHE A 117 -7.99 21.70 9.86
CA PHE A 117 -9.02 22.25 10.75
C PHE A 117 -8.46 23.09 11.92
N GLY A 118 -7.38 23.83 11.71
CA GLY A 118 -6.73 24.64 12.73
C GLY A 118 -5.84 23.84 13.70
N MET A 119 -5.68 22.55 13.49
CA MET A 119 -4.80 21.69 14.28
C MET A 119 -3.49 21.44 13.55
N PRO A 120 -2.33 21.68 14.19
CA PRO A 120 -1.05 21.33 13.61
C PRO A 120 -0.89 19.82 13.49
N ILE A 121 -0.41 19.36 12.35
CA ILE A 121 -0.15 17.94 12.07
C ILE A 121 1.28 17.76 11.63
N THR A 122 1.78 16.52 11.69
CA THR A 122 3.09 16.16 11.15
C THR A 122 2.95 15.55 9.74
N ALA A 123 4.01 15.62 8.94
CA ALA A 123 4.00 15.10 7.58
C ALA A 123 3.72 13.59 7.53
N GLU A 124 4.17 12.86 8.55
CA GLU A 124 4.00 11.39 8.66
C GLU A 124 2.53 10.99 8.85
N ILE A 125 1.69 11.90 9.33
CA ILE A 125 0.26 11.60 9.56
C ILE A 125 -0.47 11.30 8.24
N PHE A 126 0.00 11.88 7.12
CA PHE A 126 -0.57 11.59 5.80
C PHE A 126 -0.38 10.12 5.40
N GLN A 127 0.71 9.46 5.82
CA GLN A 127 0.89 8.02 5.59
C GLN A 127 -0.18 7.17 6.28
N SER A 128 -0.65 7.62 7.45
CA SER A 128 -1.71 6.93 8.19
C SER A 128 -3.06 6.98 7.47
N ALA A 129 -3.23 7.89 6.51
CA ALA A 129 -4.44 7.96 5.68
C ALA A 129 -4.62 6.70 4.83
N ASN A 130 -3.53 6.07 4.35
CA ASN A 130 -3.62 4.85 3.54
C ASN A 130 -4.24 3.68 4.33
N PRO A 131 -3.68 3.17 5.45
CA PRO A 131 -4.29 2.05 6.17
C PRO A 131 -5.69 2.38 6.69
N PHE A 132 -5.95 3.64 7.06
CA PHE A 132 -7.29 4.07 7.43
C PHE A 132 -8.27 3.92 6.26
N CYS A 133 -7.92 4.46 5.10
CA CYS A 133 -8.74 4.34 3.90
C CYS A 133 -8.91 2.88 3.45
N VAL A 134 -7.88 2.04 3.58
CA VAL A 134 -7.98 0.59 3.28
C VAL A 134 -9.11 -0.05 4.07
N VAL A 135 -9.19 0.19 5.38
CA VAL A 135 -10.22 -0.42 6.24
C VAL A 135 -11.62 0.01 5.81
N PHE A 136 -11.84 1.30 5.53
CA PHE A 136 -13.16 1.82 5.18
C PHE A 136 -13.56 1.58 3.72
N LEU A 137 -12.61 1.62 2.78
CA LEU A 137 -12.90 1.44 1.35
C LEU A 137 -12.98 -0.04 0.95
N THR A 138 -12.34 -0.95 1.67
CA THR A 138 -12.38 -2.39 1.35
C THR A 138 -13.82 -2.93 1.25
N PRO A 139 -14.72 -2.71 2.22
CA PRO A 139 -16.12 -3.16 2.10
C PRO A 139 -16.84 -2.53 0.90
N VAL A 140 -16.55 -1.27 0.61
CA VAL A 140 -17.16 -0.54 -0.52
C VAL A 140 -16.71 -1.16 -1.85
N ILE A 141 -15.42 -1.40 -2.02
CA ILE A 141 -14.87 -2.00 -3.25
C ILE A 141 -15.39 -3.43 -3.44
N ILE A 142 -15.47 -4.22 -2.37
CA ILE A 142 -16.06 -5.56 -2.41
C ILE A 142 -17.53 -5.48 -2.84
N ALA A 143 -18.32 -4.57 -2.29
CA ALA A 143 -19.72 -4.37 -2.65
C ALA A 143 -19.87 -3.95 -4.12
N VAL A 144 -19.03 -3.05 -4.62
CA VAL A 144 -19.00 -2.63 -6.03
C VAL A 144 -18.71 -3.83 -6.94
N PHE A 145 -17.73 -4.65 -6.65
CA PHE A 145 -17.43 -5.84 -7.46
C PHE A 145 -18.52 -6.89 -7.37
N ALA A 146 -19.13 -7.09 -6.20
CA ALA A 146 -20.29 -7.99 -6.06
C ALA A 146 -21.48 -7.51 -6.89
N TRP A 147 -21.76 -6.21 -6.89
CA TRP A 147 -22.81 -5.62 -7.69
C TRP A 147 -22.54 -5.75 -9.21
N LEU A 148 -21.29 -5.52 -9.66
CA LEU A 148 -20.87 -5.72 -11.04
C LEU A 148 -21.01 -7.20 -11.47
N ARG A 149 -20.64 -8.13 -10.58
CA ARG A 149 -20.79 -9.58 -10.78
C ARG A 149 -22.24 -9.98 -10.97
N ASN A 150 -23.13 -9.49 -10.11
CA ASN A 150 -24.56 -9.76 -10.19
C ASN A 150 -25.18 -9.23 -11.50
N ARG A 151 -24.55 -8.23 -12.12
CA ARG A 151 -24.96 -7.69 -13.44
C ARG A 151 -24.26 -8.35 -14.64
N GLY A 152 -23.41 -9.35 -14.40
CA GLY A 152 -22.61 -9.99 -15.46
C GLY A 152 -21.57 -9.06 -16.11
N LYS A 153 -21.22 -7.92 -15.47
CA LYS A 153 -20.29 -6.91 -15.99
C LYS A 153 -19.00 -6.83 -15.16
N GLU A 154 -18.70 -7.87 -14.39
CA GLU A 154 -17.45 -7.89 -13.61
C GLU A 154 -16.24 -7.92 -14.54
N PRO A 155 -15.28 -6.97 -14.41
CA PRO A 155 -14.07 -6.96 -15.22
C PRO A 155 -13.20 -8.19 -14.91
N SER A 156 -12.50 -8.69 -15.93
CA SER A 156 -11.50 -9.76 -15.74
C SER A 156 -10.37 -9.31 -14.78
N THR A 157 -9.67 -10.27 -14.16
CA THR A 157 -8.57 -9.97 -13.25
C THR A 157 -7.51 -9.06 -13.86
N PRO A 158 -7.01 -9.31 -15.10
CA PRO A 158 -6.07 -8.38 -15.75
C PRO A 158 -6.65 -6.97 -15.97
N MET A 159 -7.95 -6.89 -16.31
CA MET A 159 -8.61 -5.59 -16.50
C MET A 159 -8.70 -4.80 -15.20
N LYS A 160 -8.97 -5.47 -14.06
CA LYS A 160 -8.98 -4.81 -12.75
C LYS A 160 -7.60 -4.26 -12.40
N ILE A 161 -6.52 -5.02 -12.69
CA ILE A 161 -5.14 -4.57 -12.51
C ILE A 161 -4.86 -3.33 -13.39
N ALA A 162 -5.25 -3.36 -14.66
CA ALA A 162 -5.08 -2.23 -15.58
C ALA A 162 -5.84 -0.98 -15.10
N ILE A 163 -7.07 -1.14 -14.61
CA ILE A 163 -7.86 -0.05 -14.03
C ILE A 163 -7.14 0.51 -12.79
N GLY A 164 -6.68 -0.35 -11.88
CA GLY A 164 -5.93 0.06 -10.68
C GLY A 164 -4.69 0.87 -11.02
N MET A 165 -3.92 0.44 -12.04
CA MET A 165 -2.75 1.18 -12.52
C MET A 165 -3.13 2.54 -13.11
N GLY A 166 -4.23 2.61 -13.87
CA GLY A 166 -4.76 3.87 -14.40
C GLY A 166 -5.16 4.85 -13.30
N ILE A 167 -5.79 4.35 -12.24
CA ILE A 167 -6.15 5.14 -11.05
C ILE A 167 -4.89 5.64 -10.33
N ALA A 168 -3.85 4.80 -10.17
CA ALA A 168 -2.58 5.22 -9.57
C ALA A 168 -1.88 6.30 -10.41
N ALA A 169 -1.85 6.13 -11.73
CA ALA A 169 -1.30 7.13 -12.65
C ALA A 169 -2.05 8.47 -12.50
N PHE A 170 -3.38 8.44 -12.39
CA PHE A 170 -4.19 9.64 -12.19
C PHE A 170 -3.84 10.35 -10.87
N ALA A 171 -3.57 9.62 -9.78
CA ALA A 171 -3.14 10.20 -8.52
C ALA A 171 -1.84 11.01 -8.68
N TYR A 172 -0.87 10.50 -9.41
CA TYR A 172 0.39 11.21 -9.67
C TYR A 172 0.23 12.37 -10.64
N VAL A 173 -0.65 12.26 -11.63
CA VAL A 173 -1.02 13.39 -12.50
C VAL A 173 -1.62 14.53 -11.67
N LEU A 174 -2.49 14.21 -10.71
CA LEU A 174 -3.04 15.20 -9.76
C LEU A 174 -1.91 15.89 -8.98
N MET A 175 -0.91 15.13 -8.50
CA MET A 175 0.26 15.68 -7.81
C MET A 175 1.08 16.59 -8.72
N VAL A 176 1.31 16.21 -9.99
CA VAL A 176 2.00 17.06 -10.96
C VAL A 176 1.28 18.40 -11.13
N PHE A 177 -0.03 18.38 -11.35
CA PHE A 177 -0.81 19.64 -11.47
C PHE A 177 -0.80 20.45 -10.19
N GLY A 178 -0.91 19.80 -9.03
CA GLY A 178 -0.89 20.48 -7.73
C GLY A 178 0.48 21.05 -7.33
N SER A 179 1.56 20.60 -7.97
CA SER A 179 2.93 21.08 -7.74
C SER A 179 3.40 22.09 -8.80
N LEU A 180 2.57 22.40 -9.80
CA LEU A 180 2.93 23.38 -10.81
C LEU A 180 3.12 24.78 -10.19
N GLY A 181 4.23 25.41 -10.53
CA GLY A 181 4.56 26.76 -10.04
C GLY A 181 5.24 26.80 -8.68
N LEU A 182 5.49 25.65 -8.04
CA LEU A 182 6.28 25.61 -6.81
C LEU A 182 7.78 25.83 -7.10
N PRO A 183 8.49 26.56 -6.22
CA PRO A 183 9.93 26.80 -6.36
C PRO A 183 10.69 25.47 -6.18
N LYS A 184 11.93 25.44 -6.69
CA LYS A 184 12.79 24.26 -6.54
C LYS A 184 13.19 24.04 -5.09
N LEU A 185 13.39 22.81 -4.69
CA LEU A 185 13.77 22.43 -3.32
C LEU A 185 15.02 23.19 -2.83
N ALA A 186 16.01 23.37 -3.69
CA ALA A 186 17.22 24.13 -3.34
C ALA A 186 16.93 25.61 -3.02
N GLU A 187 15.95 26.22 -3.71
CA GLU A 187 15.54 27.61 -3.46
C GLU A 187 14.76 27.71 -2.14
N VAL A 188 13.87 26.72 -1.89
CA VAL A 188 13.11 26.63 -0.63
C VAL A 188 14.05 26.48 0.57
N GLN A 189 15.05 25.61 0.44
CA GLN A 189 16.06 25.40 1.51
C GLN A 189 16.94 26.64 1.73
N ALA A 190 17.34 27.33 0.66
CA ALA A 190 18.13 28.55 0.76
C ALA A 190 17.37 29.70 1.44
N GLN A 191 16.06 29.73 1.32
CA GLN A 191 15.17 30.73 1.94
C GLN A 191 14.74 30.34 3.37
N GLY A 192 15.14 29.16 3.86
CA GLY A 192 14.74 28.69 5.18
C GLY A 192 13.31 28.12 5.25
N GLY A 193 12.73 27.75 4.09
CA GLY A 193 11.38 27.21 3.95
C GLY A 193 10.41 28.14 3.26
N LEU A 194 9.25 27.61 2.85
CA LEU A 194 8.15 28.40 2.26
C LEU A 194 7.32 29.07 3.34
N SER A 195 6.84 30.29 3.03
CA SER A 195 5.84 30.96 3.87
C SER A 195 4.53 30.16 3.88
N PHE A 196 3.73 30.31 4.94
CA PHE A 196 2.46 29.59 5.06
C PHE A 196 1.51 29.82 3.88
N ALA A 197 1.53 31.02 3.30
CA ALA A 197 0.69 31.39 2.17
C ALA A 197 1.08 30.69 0.86
N GLU A 198 2.37 30.41 0.67
CA GLU A 198 2.92 29.78 -0.53
C GLU A 198 2.82 28.25 -0.50
N ARG A 199 2.56 27.68 0.67
CA ARG A 199 2.42 26.22 0.83
C ARG A 199 1.11 25.71 0.25
N VAL A 200 1.18 24.53 -0.34
CA VAL A 200 0.04 23.81 -0.91
C VAL A 200 -0.93 23.35 0.18
N THR A 201 -2.20 23.29 -0.15
CA THR A 201 -3.23 22.79 0.75
C THR A 201 -3.02 21.30 1.10
N PRO A 202 -3.24 20.87 2.35
CA PRO A 202 -3.13 19.46 2.75
C PRO A 202 -4.12 18.55 2.02
N TRP A 203 -5.22 19.09 1.52
CA TRP A 203 -6.23 18.32 0.80
C TRP A 203 -5.75 17.69 -0.50
N LEU A 204 -4.71 18.29 -1.15
CA LEU A 204 -4.06 17.67 -2.30
C LEU A 204 -3.45 16.31 -1.93
N LEU A 205 -2.73 16.24 -0.82
CA LEU A 205 -2.16 14.98 -0.34
C LEU A 205 -3.23 14.00 0.11
N VAL A 206 -4.23 14.45 0.86
CA VAL A 206 -5.35 13.59 1.30
C VAL A 206 -6.05 12.97 0.08
N ALA A 207 -6.34 13.75 -0.95
CA ALA A 207 -6.94 13.24 -2.18
C ALA A 207 -6.02 12.25 -2.89
N THR A 208 -4.73 12.53 -2.97
CA THR A 208 -3.73 11.65 -3.58
C THR A 208 -3.65 10.30 -2.86
N TYR A 209 -3.56 10.30 -1.52
CA TYR A 209 -3.55 9.06 -0.73
C TYR A 209 -4.85 8.28 -0.88
N LEU A 210 -6.00 8.96 -0.91
CA LEU A 210 -7.30 8.31 -1.14
C LEU A 210 -7.34 7.60 -2.50
N ILE A 211 -6.91 8.28 -3.57
CA ILE A 211 -6.89 7.72 -4.92
C ILE A 211 -5.89 6.55 -5.02
N LEU A 212 -4.70 6.69 -4.43
CA LEU A 212 -3.70 5.61 -4.37
C LEU A 212 -4.21 4.40 -3.60
N THR A 213 -4.95 4.59 -2.51
CA THR A 213 -5.58 3.49 -1.75
C THR A 213 -6.64 2.77 -2.59
N ILE A 214 -7.44 3.49 -3.36
CA ILE A 214 -8.38 2.86 -4.29
C ILE A 214 -7.62 2.01 -5.31
N ALA A 215 -6.54 2.53 -5.90
CA ALA A 215 -5.70 1.78 -6.83
C ALA A 215 -5.12 0.51 -6.20
N GLU A 216 -4.63 0.59 -4.97
CA GLU A 216 -4.12 -0.53 -4.19
C GLU A 216 -5.18 -1.61 -4.00
N LEU A 217 -6.39 -1.24 -3.61
CA LEU A 217 -7.51 -2.17 -3.41
C LEU A 217 -7.95 -2.89 -4.70
N PHE A 218 -7.68 -2.30 -5.87
CA PHE A 218 -7.88 -2.97 -7.15
C PHE A 218 -6.79 -3.99 -7.47
N ILE A 219 -5.56 -3.82 -6.98
CA ILE A 219 -4.39 -4.62 -7.37
C ILE A 219 -4.04 -5.67 -6.31
N SER A 220 -4.01 -5.29 -5.03
CA SER A 220 -3.50 -6.13 -3.95
C SER A 220 -4.26 -7.47 -3.77
N PRO A 221 -5.61 -7.50 -3.64
CA PRO A 221 -6.33 -8.77 -3.49
C PRO A 221 -6.28 -9.65 -4.74
N LEU A 222 -6.10 -9.02 -5.91
CA LEU A 222 -6.15 -9.70 -7.20
C LEU A 222 -4.80 -10.33 -7.55
N GLY A 223 -3.69 -9.76 -7.12
CA GLY A 223 -2.36 -10.33 -7.30
C GLY A 223 -2.31 -11.76 -6.73
N LEU A 224 -2.68 -11.93 -5.47
CA LEU A 224 -2.73 -13.24 -4.81
C LEU A 224 -3.74 -14.21 -5.44
N SER A 225 -4.95 -13.72 -5.77
CA SER A 225 -5.99 -14.53 -6.42
C SER A 225 -5.60 -14.92 -7.85
N PHE A 226 -4.87 -14.09 -8.58
CA PHE A 226 -4.39 -14.40 -9.92
C PHE A 226 -3.30 -15.46 -9.87
N VAL A 227 -2.32 -15.33 -8.97
CA VAL A 227 -1.27 -16.32 -8.75
C VAL A 227 -1.86 -17.69 -8.43
N SER A 228 -2.80 -17.77 -7.51
CA SER A 228 -3.42 -19.03 -7.12
C SER A 228 -4.23 -19.70 -8.24
N LYS A 229 -4.77 -18.94 -9.20
CA LYS A 229 -5.54 -19.44 -10.34
C LYS A 229 -4.67 -19.84 -11.53
N VAL A 230 -3.57 -19.15 -11.76
CA VAL A 230 -2.74 -19.28 -12.96
C VAL A 230 -1.49 -20.12 -12.69
N ALA A 231 -0.98 -20.12 -11.46
CA ALA A 231 0.19 -20.91 -11.12
C ALA A 231 -0.05 -22.41 -11.34
N PRO A 232 0.86 -23.12 -12.03
CA PRO A 232 0.79 -24.55 -12.20
C PRO A 232 0.74 -25.24 -10.83
N GLN A 233 -0.11 -26.24 -10.68
CA GLN A 233 -0.31 -26.94 -9.40
C GLN A 233 0.97 -27.57 -8.84
N LYS A 234 1.90 -27.96 -9.72
CA LYS A 234 3.22 -28.48 -9.33
C LYS A 234 4.06 -27.42 -8.60
N LEU A 235 3.95 -26.14 -8.96
CA LEU A 235 4.63 -25.04 -8.26
C LEU A 235 3.96 -24.70 -6.94
N LEU A 236 2.63 -24.77 -6.87
CA LEU A 236 1.89 -24.58 -5.62
C LEU A 236 2.20 -25.68 -4.59
N SER A 237 2.41 -26.93 -5.04
CA SER A 237 2.81 -28.03 -4.16
C SER A 237 4.25 -27.91 -3.66
N LEU A 238 5.16 -27.34 -4.44
CA LEU A 238 6.55 -27.07 -4.02
C LEU A 238 6.64 -26.00 -2.92
N ILE A 239 5.76 -25.00 -2.95
CA ILE A 239 5.68 -23.97 -1.90
C ILE A 239 5.21 -24.59 -0.58
N HIS A 240 4.34 -25.61 -0.62
CA HIS A 240 3.88 -26.32 0.57
C HIS A 240 4.85 -27.38 1.13
N ILE A 241 5.88 -27.76 0.36
CA ILE A 241 6.89 -28.74 0.83
C ILE A 241 8.05 -28.01 1.55
N SER A 242 8.19 -26.69 1.38
CA SER A 242 9.23 -25.86 2.01
C SER A 242 8.83 -25.26 3.36
N GLU A 243 7.62 -25.51 3.85
CA GLU A 243 7.16 -25.23 5.20
C GLU A 243 7.12 -26.52 6.06
#